data_a4707c300456ab4bafc00f2248bfb66a
#
_entry.id   a4707c300456ab4bafc00f2248bfb66a
#
_cell.length_a   1.000
_cell.length_b   1.000
_cell.length_c   1.000
_cell.angle_alpha   90.00
_cell.angle_beta   90.00
_cell.angle_gamma   90.00
#
_symmetry.space_group_name_H-M   'P 1'
#
loop_
_entity.id
_entity.type
_entity.pdbx_description
1 polymer ?
#
loop_
_entity_poly.entity_id
_entity_poly.type
_entity_poly.pdbx_seq_one_letter_code
_entity_poly.pdbx_strand_id
1 'polypeptide(L)'
;MIKTKRRTMIGVIAIIGSLLFGSEASSQVPESSYRIGPNDVLNIFVWKEAELTRDVTVMPDGKITYPLIGEITAQGQTASELKKAIADKLQNFVTSPEVTVIVKESRSQVIYAIGKLTRPGPIALAPGMTVMQALSAAGGFAEWADPKNILIVRRDGGKETQLRFNYKEFTSGENLQQNILLKPGDTLVVP
;
A
#
# COMPACT_ATOMS: atom_id res chain seq x y z
N MET A 1 81.38 32.06 -28.18
CA MET A 1 81.43 30.60 -28.27
C MET A 1 80.59 30.04 -27.12
N ILE A 2 79.27 29.87 -27.31
CA ILE A 2 78.38 29.30 -26.30
C ILE A 2 77.55 28.21 -26.97
N LYS A 3 77.75 26.96 -26.53
CA LYS A 3 77.06 25.77 -27.03
C LYS A 3 75.71 25.66 -26.36
N THR A 4 74.63 25.74 -27.13
CA THR A 4 73.28 25.52 -26.67
C THR A 4 72.93 24.02 -26.71
N LYS A 5 72.62 23.46 -25.55
CA LYS A 5 72.23 22.03 -25.36
C LYS A 5 70.75 21.90 -25.45
N ARG A 6 70.19 21.30 -26.53
CA ARG A 6 68.79 20.97 -26.68
C ARG A 6 68.46 19.79 -25.78
N ARG A 7 67.51 19.96 -24.84
CA ARG A 7 66.84 18.87 -24.09
C ARG A 7 65.55 18.51 -24.75
N THR A 8 65.47 17.30 -25.25
CA THR A 8 64.28 16.69 -25.79
C THR A 8 63.39 16.24 -24.60
N MET A 9 62.17 16.80 -24.50
CA MET A 9 61.19 16.40 -23.49
C MET A 9 60.23 15.40 -24.14
N ILE A 10 60.32 14.15 -23.71
CA ILE A 10 59.43 13.07 -24.11
C ILE A 10 58.18 13.22 -23.23
N GLY A 11 57.05 13.60 -23.87
CA GLY A 11 55.74 13.65 -23.21
C GLY A 11 55.14 12.26 -23.08
N VAL A 12 54.97 11.82 -21.86
CA VAL A 12 54.18 10.62 -21.55
C VAL A 12 52.69 11.02 -21.49
N ILE A 13 51.92 10.59 -22.48
CA ILE A 13 50.45 10.74 -22.49
C ILE A 13 49.91 9.60 -21.65
N ALA A 14 49.44 9.89 -20.43
CA ALA A 14 48.68 8.98 -19.59
C ALA A 14 47.22 9.01 -20.07
N ILE A 15 46.78 7.94 -20.72
CA ILE A 15 45.36 7.71 -21.07
C ILE A 15 44.66 7.25 -19.80
N ILE A 16 43.89 8.15 -19.17
CA ILE A 16 42.98 7.81 -18.07
C ILE A 16 41.71 7.26 -18.71
N GLY A 17 41.60 5.94 -18.75
CA GLY A 17 40.37 5.26 -19.12
C GLY A 17 39.32 5.45 -18.03
N SER A 18 38.34 6.33 -18.26
CA SER A 18 37.14 6.45 -17.42
C SER A 18 36.24 5.24 -17.62
N LEU A 19 36.28 4.29 -16.71
CA LEU A 19 35.27 3.23 -16.56
C LEU A 19 33.98 3.90 -16.08
N LEU A 20 33.08 4.16 -17.02
CA LEU A 20 31.68 4.49 -16.71
C LEU A 20 31.02 3.19 -16.20
N PHE A 21 30.97 3.01 -14.89
CA PHE A 21 30.05 2.08 -14.25
C PHE A 21 28.64 2.64 -14.46
N GLY A 22 27.96 2.14 -15.50
CA GLY A 22 26.54 2.32 -15.68
C GLY A 22 25.82 1.68 -14.49
N SER A 23 25.33 2.51 -13.57
CA SER A 23 24.41 2.09 -12.53
C SER A 23 23.12 1.69 -13.22
N GLU A 24 22.87 0.40 -13.43
CA GLU A 24 21.57 -0.10 -13.83
C GLU A 24 20.60 0.21 -12.68
N ALA A 25 19.84 1.29 -12.84
CA ALA A 25 18.70 1.56 -11.99
C ALA A 25 17.67 0.44 -12.24
N SER A 26 17.70 -0.58 -11.39
CA SER A 26 16.66 -1.60 -11.34
C SER A 26 15.35 -0.88 -11.05
N SER A 27 14.52 -0.73 -12.08
CA SER A 27 13.15 -0.24 -11.97
C SER A 27 12.36 -1.27 -11.18
N GLN A 28 12.37 -1.16 -9.86
CA GLN A 28 11.46 -1.91 -9.01
C GLN A 28 10.04 -1.36 -9.29
N VAL A 29 9.25 -2.15 -10.00
CA VAL A 29 7.81 -1.94 -10.05
C VAL A 29 7.33 -1.89 -8.60
N PRO A 30 6.66 -0.81 -8.15
CA PRO A 30 6.21 -0.73 -6.77
C PRO A 30 5.30 -1.92 -6.49
N GLU A 31 5.76 -2.78 -5.60
CA GLU A 31 4.97 -3.90 -5.12
C GLU A 31 3.66 -3.33 -4.56
N SER A 32 2.53 -3.90 -4.96
CA SER A 32 1.20 -3.46 -4.52
C SER A 32 1.23 -3.19 -3.02
N SER A 33 0.99 -1.96 -2.61
CA SER A 33 0.92 -1.58 -1.20
C SER A 33 -0.31 -2.15 -0.50
N TYR A 34 -1.22 -2.78 -1.28
CA TYR A 34 -2.42 -3.41 -0.77
C TYR A 34 -2.08 -4.68 0.01
N ARG A 35 -2.54 -4.74 1.25
CA ARG A 35 -2.47 -5.93 2.07
C ARG A 35 -3.87 -6.49 2.31
N ILE A 36 -4.02 -7.76 2.01
CA ILE A 36 -5.26 -8.50 2.16
C ILE A 36 -5.72 -8.46 3.63
N GLY A 37 -7.00 -8.25 3.83
CA GLY A 37 -7.62 -8.23 5.15
C GLY A 37 -8.90 -9.07 5.24
N PRO A 38 -9.48 -9.21 6.44
CA PRO A 38 -10.72 -9.93 6.65
C PRO A 38 -11.87 -9.37 5.78
N ASN A 39 -12.74 -10.26 5.32
CA ASN A 39 -13.88 -10.00 4.42
C ASN A 39 -13.51 -9.63 2.97
N ASP A 40 -12.23 -9.52 2.60
CA ASP A 40 -11.84 -9.35 1.21
C ASP A 40 -12.28 -10.58 0.39
N VAL A 41 -12.67 -10.34 -0.85
CA VAL A 41 -12.98 -11.41 -1.80
C VAL A 41 -11.83 -11.52 -2.79
N LEU A 42 -11.22 -12.69 -2.84
CA LEU A 42 -10.11 -13.03 -3.71
C LEU A 42 -10.59 -13.98 -4.81
N ASN A 43 -10.18 -13.75 -6.03
CA ASN A 43 -10.26 -14.76 -7.09
C ASN A 43 -8.89 -15.44 -7.18
N ILE A 44 -8.88 -16.74 -7.00
CA ILE A 44 -7.68 -17.58 -7.14
C ILE A 44 -7.86 -18.40 -8.40
N PHE A 45 -7.04 -18.12 -9.39
CA PHE A 45 -7.03 -18.81 -10.67
C PHE A 45 -5.82 -19.74 -10.74
N VAL A 46 -6.06 -21.01 -11.14
CA VAL A 46 -5.00 -22.01 -11.34
C VAL A 46 -5.07 -22.50 -12.78
N TRP A 47 -3.99 -22.27 -13.53
CA TRP A 47 -3.95 -22.61 -14.94
C TRP A 47 -4.16 -24.11 -15.18
N LYS A 48 -5.07 -24.45 -16.10
CA LYS A 48 -5.50 -25.81 -16.45
C LYS A 48 -6.20 -26.60 -15.36
N GLU A 49 -6.46 -26.00 -14.19
CA GLU A 49 -7.15 -26.63 -13.07
C GLU A 49 -8.45 -25.88 -12.76
N ALA A 50 -9.49 -26.14 -13.55
CA ALA A 50 -10.78 -25.43 -13.42
C ALA A 50 -11.44 -25.66 -12.07
N GLU A 51 -11.28 -26.86 -11.48
CA GLU A 51 -11.84 -27.22 -10.17
C GLU A 51 -11.18 -26.48 -9.02
N LEU A 52 -9.95 -25.99 -9.21
CA LEU A 52 -9.22 -25.18 -8.23
C LEU A 52 -9.48 -23.68 -8.42
N THR A 53 -9.96 -23.26 -9.59
CA THR A 53 -10.23 -21.85 -9.87
C THR A 53 -11.54 -21.40 -9.24
N ARG A 54 -11.48 -20.49 -8.26
CA ARG A 54 -12.65 -20.01 -7.53
C ARG A 54 -12.45 -18.68 -6.81
N ASP A 55 -13.57 -18.07 -6.45
CA ASP A 55 -13.59 -16.96 -5.52
C ASP A 55 -13.56 -17.52 -4.08
N VAL A 56 -12.78 -16.88 -3.21
CA VAL A 56 -12.70 -17.17 -1.79
C VAL A 56 -12.79 -15.89 -0.98
N THR A 57 -13.50 -15.95 0.16
CA THR A 57 -13.56 -14.82 1.08
C THR A 57 -12.59 -15.06 2.22
N VAL A 58 -11.84 -14.01 2.58
CA VAL A 58 -10.97 -14.04 3.76
C VAL A 58 -11.84 -14.03 5.01
N MET A 59 -11.69 -15.05 5.84
CA MET A 59 -12.46 -15.20 7.08
C MET A 59 -12.06 -14.15 8.13
N PRO A 60 -12.86 -13.93 9.18
CA PRO A 60 -12.55 -12.97 10.23
C PRO A 60 -11.24 -13.22 10.97
N ASP A 61 -10.76 -14.46 11.00
CA ASP A 61 -9.46 -14.86 11.55
C ASP A 61 -8.27 -14.59 10.60
N GLY A 62 -8.55 -13.99 9.44
CA GLY A 62 -7.54 -13.64 8.43
C GLY A 62 -7.08 -14.80 7.55
N LYS A 63 -7.76 -15.94 7.59
CA LYS A 63 -7.44 -17.10 6.76
C LYS A 63 -8.39 -17.26 5.59
N ILE A 64 -7.97 -18.05 4.62
CA ILE A 64 -8.81 -18.61 3.55
C ILE A 64 -8.80 -20.13 3.65
N THR A 65 -9.90 -20.77 3.29
CA THR A 65 -9.93 -22.23 3.07
C THR A 65 -9.87 -22.50 1.57
N TYR A 66 -8.93 -23.35 1.17
CA TYR A 66 -8.71 -23.65 -0.23
C TYR A 66 -8.59 -25.16 -0.48
N PRO A 67 -9.11 -25.67 -1.61
CA PRO A 67 -9.10 -27.11 -1.90
C PRO A 67 -7.69 -27.69 -1.86
N LEU A 68 -7.57 -28.96 -1.47
CA LEU A 68 -6.35 -29.75 -1.34
C LEU A 68 -5.38 -29.29 -0.25
N ILE A 69 -5.27 -27.98 0.02
CA ILE A 69 -4.25 -27.41 0.90
C ILE A 69 -4.81 -26.86 2.22
N GLY A 70 -6.15 -26.90 2.40
CA GLY A 70 -6.81 -26.50 3.64
C GLY A 70 -6.71 -25.01 3.94
N GLU A 71 -6.45 -24.66 5.20
CA GLU A 71 -6.35 -23.27 5.65
C GLU A 71 -4.99 -22.64 5.33
N ILE A 72 -5.04 -21.38 4.88
CA ILE A 72 -3.87 -20.53 4.63
C ILE A 72 -4.14 -19.15 5.20
N THR A 73 -3.17 -18.58 5.91
CA THR A 73 -3.22 -17.19 6.33
C THR A 73 -3.09 -16.29 5.11
N ALA A 74 -4.08 -15.42 4.90
CA ALA A 74 -4.10 -14.44 3.81
C ALA A 74 -3.90 -13.02 4.34
N GLN A 75 -4.37 -12.73 5.56
CA GLN A 75 -4.29 -11.41 6.17
C GLN A 75 -2.85 -10.92 6.27
N GLY A 76 -2.65 -9.65 5.90
CA GLY A 76 -1.36 -8.96 5.93
C GLY A 76 -0.44 -9.29 4.76
N GLN A 77 -0.78 -10.29 3.93
CA GLN A 77 -0.04 -10.63 2.73
C GLN A 77 -0.48 -9.76 1.54
N THR A 78 0.42 -9.54 0.60
CA THR A 78 0.10 -9.05 -0.74
C THR A 78 -0.46 -10.20 -1.59
N ALA A 79 -1.11 -9.88 -2.71
CA ALA A 79 -1.57 -10.90 -3.66
C ALA A 79 -0.41 -11.76 -4.19
N SER A 80 0.78 -11.16 -4.36
CA SER A 80 2.00 -11.85 -4.81
C SER A 80 2.53 -12.84 -3.76
N GLU A 81 2.58 -12.43 -2.50
CA GLU A 81 2.99 -13.30 -1.39
C GLU A 81 2.03 -14.47 -1.21
N LEU A 82 0.71 -14.22 -1.26
CA LEU A 82 -0.31 -15.27 -1.16
C LEU A 82 -0.28 -16.22 -2.35
N LYS A 83 -0.08 -15.72 -3.58
CA LYS A 83 0.14 -16.53 -4.79
C LYS A 83 1.25 -17.55 -4.55
N LYS A 84 2.40 -17.08 -4.06
CA LYS A 84 3.55 -17.95 -3.78
C LYS A 84 3.23 -19.00 -2.73
N ALA A 85 2.61 -18.60 -1.61
CA ALA A 85 2.24 -19.52 -0.53
C ALA A 85 1.26 -20.60 -1.00
N ILE A 86 0.31 -20.28 -1.89
CA ILE A 86 -0.62 -21.24 -2.47
C ILE A 86 0.11 -22.18 -3.44
N ALA A 87 0.94 -21.63 -4.35
CA ALA A 87 1.67 -22.42 -5.32
C ALA A 87 2.59 -23.45 -4.62
N ASP A 88 3.36 -23.01 -3.61
CA ASP A 88 4.27 -23.89 -2.85
C ASP A 88 3.52 -25.08 -2.21
N LYS A 89 2.33 -24.84 -1.65
CA LYS A 89 1.52 -25.92 -1.06
C LYS A 89 0.87 -26.82 -2.12
N LEU A 90 0.44 -26.27 -3.25
CA LEU A 90 -0.19 -27.04 -4.33
C LEU A 90 0.78 -27.98 -5.05
N GLN A 91 2.10 -27.72 -5.01
CA GLN A 91 3.11 -28.59 -5.64
C GLN A 91 3.03 -30.06 -5.17
N ASN A 92 2.46 -30.31 -3.98
CA ASN A 92 2.25 -31.67 -3.48
C ASN A 92 1.11 -32.43 -4.18
N PHE A 93 0.25 -31.71 -4.94
CA PHE A 93 -0.96 -32.26 -5.54
C PHE A 93 -1.04 -32.02 -7.05
N VAL A 94 -0.41 -30.95 -7.54
CA VAL A 94 -0.43 -30.53 -8.95
C VAL A 94 1.00 -30.32 -9.42
N THR A 95 1.33 -30.85 -10.58
CA THR A 95 2.64 -30.65 -11.20
C THR A 95 2.77 -29.25 -11.74
N SER A 96 3.75 -28.46 -11.24
CA SER A 96 4.03 -27.08 -11.65
C SER A 96 2.80 -26.17 -11.65
N PRO A 97 2.15 -25.91 -10.49
CA PRO A 97 0.92 -25.11 -10.44
C PRO A 97 1.21 -23.65 -10.77
N GLU A 98 0.56 -23.14 -11.81
CA GLU A 98 0.57 -21.72 -12.19
C GLU A 98 -0.63 -21.03 -11.53
N VAL A 99 -0.39 -20.32 -10.43
CA VAL A 99 -1.41 -19.64 -9.62
C VAL A 99 -1.44 -18.15 -9.93
N THR A 100 -2.63 -17.57 -9.98
CA THR A 100 -2.84 -16.12 -9.99
C THR A 100 -3.83 -15.75 -8.89
N VAL A 101 -3.52 -14.73 -8.09
CA VAL A 101 -4.40 -14.20 -7.05
C VAL A 101 -4.79 -12.78 -7.40
N ILE A 102 -6.08 -12.52 -7.49
CA ILE A 102 -6.66 -11.21 -7.79
C ILE A 102 -7.56 -10.80 -6.64
N VAL A 103 -7.37 -9.60 -6.09
CA VAL A 103 -8.33 -9.03 -5.13
C VAL A 103 -9.52 -8.52 -5.91
N LYS A 104 -10.64 -9.24 -5.84
CA LYS A 104 -11.87 -8.93 -6.55
C LYS A 104 -12.66 -7.84 -5.84
N GLU A 105 -12.73 -7.92 -4.51
CA GLU A 105 -13.38 -6.92 -3.67
C GLU A 105 -12.54 -6.63 -2.43
N SER A 106 -12.20 -5.37 -2.25
CA SER A 106 -11.43 -4.86 -1.12
C SER A 106 -12.39 -4.35 -0.05
N ARG A 107 -12.88 -5.24 0.80
CA ARG A 107 -13.84 -4.91 1.88
C ARG A 107 -13.16 -4.60 3.20
N SER A 108 -11.90 -4.98 3.37
CA SER A 108 -11.11 -4.71 4.57
C SER A 108 -10.57 -3.28 4.63
N GLN A 109 -10.43 -2.63 3.48
CA GLN A 109 -9.86 -1.29 3.36
C GLN A 109 -10.98 -0.24 3.45
N VAL A 110 -11.45 0.01 4.66
CA VAL A 110 -12.50 1.01 4.92
C VAL A 110 -12.13 1.87 6.14
N ILE A 111 -12.58 3.12 6.11
CA ILE A 111 -12.65 4.01 7.26
C ILE A 111 -14.12 4.37 7.52
N TYR A 112 -14.40 4.85 8.69
CA TYR A 112 -15.75 5.24 9.08
C TYR A 112 -15.79 6.75 9.30
N ALA A 113 -16.74 7.44 8.65
CA ALA A 113 -16.96 8.87 8.83
C ALA A 113 -18.30 9.09 9.52
N ILE A 114 -18.31 9.76 10.66
CA ILE A 114 -19.49 10.00 11.49
C ILE A 114 -19.61 11.46 11.90
N GLY A 115 -20.79 11.86 12.30
CA GLY A 115 -21.10 13.21 12.76
C GLY A 115 -21.64 14.11 11.65
N LYS A 116 -21.31 15.41 11.70
CA LYS A 116 -21.87 16.42 10.82
C LYS A 116 -21.14 16.51 9.48
N LEU A 117 -21.29 15.45 8.69
CA LEU A 117 -20.82 15.34 7.31
C LEU A 117 -22.01 15.23 6.36
N THR A 118 -21.84 15.65 5.11
CA THR A 118 -22.88 15.54 4.09
C THR A 118 -23.25 14.08 3.80
N ARG A 119 -22.26 13.19 3.81
CA ARG A 119 -22.43 11.75 3.60
C ARG A 119 -21.66 10.96 4.66
N PRO A 120 -22.18 10.83 5.88
CA PRO A 120 -21.57 9.97 6.89
C PRO A 120 -21.73 8.48 6.49
N GLY A 121 -20.79 7.64 6.98
CA GLY A 121 -20.80 6.20 6.71
C GLY A 121 -19.43 5.63 6.42
N PRO A 122 -19.36 4.37 5.97
CA PRO A 122 -18.11 3.74 5.56
C PRO A 122 -17.61 4.37 4.24
N ILE A 123 -16.31 4.63 4.19
CA ILE A 123 -15.61 5.16 3.01
C ILE A 123 -14.53 4.18 2.63
N ALA A 124 -14.47 3.78 1.36
CA ALA A 124 -13.40 2.96 0.84
C ALA A 124 -12.06 3.72 0.94
N LEU A 125 -11.09 3.11 1.59
CA LEU A 125 -9.77 3.69 1.81
C LEU A 125 -8.89 3.45 0.58
N ALA A 126 -8.68 4.50 -0.21
CA ALA A 126 -7.71 4.46 -1.30
C ALA A 126 -6.26 4.46 -0.75
N PRO A 127 -5.29 3.85 -1.47
CA PRO A 127 -3.89 3.92 -1.08
C PRO A 127 -3.42 5.37 -0.93
N GLY A 128 -2.83 5.68 0.22
CA GLY A 128 -2.32 7.03 0.50
C GLY A 128 -3.40 8.06 0.84
N MET A 129 -4.64 7.65 1.13
CA MET A 129 -5.73 8.57 1.49
C MET A 129 -5.41 9.34 2.77
N THR A 130 -5.53 10.66 2.71
CA THR A 130 -5.36 11.59 3.82
C THR A 130 -6.70 11.99 4.45
N VAL A 131 -6.65 12.65 5.61
CA VAL A 131 -7.86 13.20 6.28
C VAL A 131 -8.65 14.12 5.36
N MET A 132 -7.97 15.01 4.62
CA MET A 132 -8.63 15.93 3.69
C MET A 132 -9.35 15.21 2.55
N GLN A 133 -8.74 14.15 2.01
CA GLN A 133 -9.36 13.34 0.96
C GLN A 133 -10.59 12.58 1.49
N ALA A 134 -10.53 12.08 2.73
CA ALA A 134 -11.68 11.44 3.36
C ALA A 134 -12.83 12.41 3.61
N LEU A 135 -12.54 13.63 4.08
CA LEU A 135 -13.56 14.70 4.21
C LEU A 135 -14.20 15.04 2.85
N SER A 136 -13.41 15.10 1.80
CA SER A 136 -13.91 15.30 0.44
C SER A 136 -14.79 14.14 -0.02
N ALA A 137 -14.37 12.90 0.22
CA ALA A 137 -15.15 11.70 -0.10
C ALA A 137 -16.48 11.65 0.66
N ALA A 138 -16.51 12.17 1.91
CA ALA A 138 -17.73 12.33 2.72
C ALA A 138 -18.64 13.49 2.23
N GLY A 139 -18.26 14.21 1.15
CA GLY A 139 -19.04 15.33 0.61
C GLY A 139 -18.87 16.63 1.39
N GLY A 140 -17.86 16.73 2.25
CA GLY A 140 -17.62 17.90 3.10
C GLY A 140 -18.52 17.96 4.32
N PHE A 141 -18.54 19.15 4.93
CA PHE A 141 -19.28 19.40 6.17
C PHE A 141 -20.77 19.61 5.94
N ALA A 142 -21.57 19.11 6.85
CA ALA A 142 -22.99 19.46 6.96
C ALA A 142 -23.15 20.77 7.73
N GLU A 143 -24.40 21.23 7.80
CA GLU A 143 -24.76 22.43 8.56
C GLU A 143 -24.44 22.25 10.07
N TRP A 144 -23.92 23.30 10.66
CA TRP A 144 -23.53 23.33 12.10
C TRP A 144 -22.37 22.39 12.48
N ALA A 145 -21.56 21.93 11.52
CA ALA A 145 -20.34 21.20 11.82
C ALA A 145 -19.30 22.08 12.50
N ASP A 146 -18.48 21.49 13.37
CA ASP A 146 -17.30 22.15 13.94
C ASP A 146 -16.01 21.69 13.24
N PRO A 147 -15.57 22.38 12.20
CA PRO A 147 -14.39 21.98 11.42
C PRO A 147 -13.06 22.19 12.16
N LYS A 148 -13.08 22.82 13.35
CA LYS A 148 -11.87 23.02 14.16
C LYS A 148 -11.54 21.84 15.08
N ASN A 149 -12.53 21.01 15.38
CA ASN A 149 -12.44 19.96 16.39
C ASN A 149 -12.71 18.57 15.84
N ILE A 150 -12.18 18.27 14.65
CA ILE A 150 -12.30 16.95 14.04
C ILE A 150 -11.38 15.97 14.75
N LEU A 151 -11.87 14.75 15.01
CA LEU A 151 -11.10 13.69 15.65
C LEU A 151 -10.92 12.52 14.69
N ILE A 152 -9.74 11.96 14.68
CA ILE A 152 -9.46 10.67 14.06
C ILE A 152 -9.21 9.69 15.20
N VAL A 153 -10.11 8.73 15.36
CA VAL A 153 -9.98 7.65 16.35
C VAL A 153 -9.37 6.45 15.65
N ARG A 154 -8.18 6.08 16.06
CA ARG A 154 -7.42 4.94 15.52
C ARG A 154 -7.29 3.86 16.58
N ARG A 155 -7.63 2.63 16.22
CA ARG A 155 -7.42 1.47 17.08
C ARG A 155 -6.33 0.58 16.48
N ASP A 156 -5.24 0.40 17.20
CA ASP A 156 -4.10 -0.39 16.78
C ASP A 156 -3.69 -1.33 17.93
N GLY A 157 -3.70 -2.64 17.69
CA GLY A 157 -3.32 -3.64 18.70
C GLY A 157 -4.11 -3.58 20.02
N GLY A 158 -5.38 -3.13 19.99
CA GLY A 158 -6.21 -2.97 21.19
C GLY A 158 -6.04 -1.62 21.90
N LYS A 159 -5.08 -0.79 21.49
CA LYS A 159 -4.89 0.58 21.99
C LYS A 159 -5.65 1.55 21.09
N GLU A 160 -6.44 2.42 21.73
CA GLU A 160 -7.12 3.53 21.05
C GLU A 160 -6.27 4.80 21.15
N THR A 161 -6.11 5.47 20.01
CA THR A 161 -5.40 6.75 19.91
C THR A 161 -6.31 7.77 19.25
N GLN A 162 -6.40 8.96 19.82
CA GLN A 162 -7.16 10.06 19.27
C GLN A 162 -6.20 11.11 18.71
N LEU A 163 -6.37 11.42 17.43
CA LEU A 163 -5.61 12.43 16.72
C LEU A 163 -6.56 13.57 16.35
N ARG A 164 -6.10 14.81 16.50
CA ARG A 164 -6.91 15.98 16.21
C ARG A 164 -6.58 16.52 14.81
N PHE A 165 -7.59 17.01 14.14
CA PHE A 165 -7.45 17.71 12.87
C PHE A 165 -8.28 19.00 12.89
N ASN A 166 -7.65 20.12 12.63
CA ASN A 166 -8.28 21.43 12.49
C ASN A 166 -8.28 21.84 11.03
N TYR A 167 -9.43 21.72 10.37
CA TYR A 167 -9.61 22.05 8.96
C TYR A 167 -9.27 23.51 8.66
N LYS A 168 -9.59 24.45 9.59
CA LYS A 168 -9.33 25.89 9.36
C LYS A 168 -7.84 26.20 9.39
N GLU A 169 -7.07 25.65 10.31
CA GLU A 169 -5.60 25.78 10.34
C GLU A 169 -4.98 25.18 9.08
N PHE A 170 -5.42 23.98 8.71
CA PHE A 170 -4.90 23.35 7.50
C PHE A 170 -5.14 24.19 6.24
N THR A 171 -6.35 24.73 6.06
CA THR A 171 -6.71 25.54 4.87
C THR A 171 -6.08 26.93 4.87
N SER A 172 -5.66 27.46 6.03
CA SER A 172 -4.85 28.68 6.11
C SER A 172 -3.35 28.44 5.89
N GLY A 173 -2.94 27.20 5.69
CA GLY A 173 -1.53 26.81 5.51
C GLY A 173 -0.77 26.59 6.81
N GLU A 174 -1.46 26.61 7.94
CA GLU A 174 -0.91 26.32 9.26
C GLU A 174 -1.01 24.84 9.57
N ASN A 175 -0.06 24.31 10.38
CA ASN A 175 -0.11 22.94 10.91
C ASN A 175 -0.40 21.86 9.84
N LEU A 176 0.28 21.92 8.70
CA LEU A 176 0.01 21.03 7.55
C LEU A 176 0.26 19.54 7.87
N GLN A 177 1.13 19.23 8.84
CA GLN A 177 1.46 17.87 9.26
C GLN A 177 0.28 17.12 9.91
N GLN A 178 -0.78 17.81 10.32
CA GLN A 178 -2.00 17.17 10.85
C GLN A 178 -2.78 16.41 9.77
N ASN A 179 -2.55 16.66 8.47
CA ASN A 179 -3.17 15.93 7.37
C ASN A 179 -2.51 14.57 7.16
N ILE A 180 -2.65 13.71 8.15
CA ILE A 180 -2.05 12.39 8.20
C ILE A 180 -2.68 11.42 7.20
N LEU A 181 -1.94 10.34 6.91
CA LEU A 181 -2.46 9.18 6.20
C LEU A 181 -3.40 8.40 7.11
N LEU A 182 -4.57 8.07 6.58
CA LEU A 182 -5.55 7.23 7.25
C LEU A 182 -5.18 5.76 7.11
N LYS A 183 -5.60 4.97 8.11
CA LYS A 183 -5.43 3.51 8.13
C LYS A 183 -6.79 2.82 8.11
N PRO A 184 -6.85 1.56 7.64
CA PRO A 184 -8.07 0.76 7.75
C PRO A 184 -8.61 0.73 9.17
N GLY A 185 -9.93 0.92 9.33
CA GLY A 185 -10.58 0.97 10.63
C GLY A 185 -10.53 2.32 11.37
N ASP A 186 -9.84 3.34 10.83
CA ASP A 186 -9.91 4.69 11.39
C ASP A 186 -11.34 5.21 11.39
N THR A 187 -11.73 5.92 12.45
CA THR A 187 -13.02 6.61 12.53
C THR A 187 -12.79 8.12 12.55
N LEU A 188 -13.32 8.79 11.53
CA LEU A 188 -13.30 10.24 11.40
C LEU A 188 -14.58 10.80 12.02
N VAL A 189 -14.45 11.58 13.07
CA VAL A 189 -15.55 12.17 13.84
C VAL A 189 -15.59 13.68 13.61
N VAL A 190 -16.71 14.18 13.07
CA VAL A 190 -16.93 15.62 12.86
C VAL A 190 -18.06 16.07 13.80
N PRO A 191 -17.77 16.87 14.83
CA PRO A 191 -18.76 17.36 15.79
C PRO A 191 -19.78 18.32 15.19
#